data_3b0b98ddc3c259882e23b6bcfc475479
#
_entry.id   3b0b98ddc3c259882e23b6bcfc475479
#
_cell.length_a   1.000
_cell.length_b   1.000
_cell.length_c   1.000
_cell.angle_alpha   90.00
_cell.angle_beta   90.00
_cell.angle_gamma   90.00
#
_symmetry.space_group_name_H-M   'P 1'
#
loop_
_entity.id
_entity.type
_entity.pdbx_description
1 polymer ?
#
loop_
_entity_poly.entity_id
_entity_poly.type
_entity_poly.pdbx_seq_one_letter_code
_entity_poly.pdbx_strand_id
1 'polypeptide(L)'
;MWIPKLLPGLLVTPAWAHAYDDTDILIAKRNNGVAAGGSCGTQANHAVCAAGLCCSAAGVCGTGGAFCVAPACQISAGPACDGNQTPNGADTSKVPRPLVGSIPYGIDISHCTVNGKVAITFDDGPYLYTGALLDILKNNNVTATFFVVGNNGAKGMINDPTTGYPAILRRMVADGHQIGSHTWSHQDLSAVTAAQRKDQIVKNEIALADVLGVFPTYLRPPYTRWNQDALNDLKTYGYHVLNYDIDTRDWQGDYTVAENIFQTILSQHSPASSSWISLEHDIYNTTVHVFAQYIIDQARKLGYQLVTVGECLADPPSNWYRNATTGQPAHPVAGGVANNVGAGGNPTTGTAAPTTHTTKAASPTTATGSLPSAIAAGSNGNGSGKTTTKTIYG
;
A
#
# COMPACT_ATOMS: atom_id res chain seq x y z
N MET A 1 -10.91 6.65 -78.42
CA MET A 1 -12.04 6.07 -77.72
C MET A 1 -11.51 4.91 -76.92
N TRP A 2 -11.06 5.16 -75.67
CA TRP A 2 -10.49 4.18 -74.80
C TRP A 2 -11.24 4.24 -73.45
N ILE A 3 -11.80 3.11 -73.03
CA ILE A 3 -12.54 2.93 -71.82
C ILE A 3 -11.57 2.33 -70.80
N PRO A 4 -11.39 2.92 -69.63
CA PRO A 4 -10.60 2.27 -68.56
C PRO A 4 -11.42 1.23 -67.78
N LYS A 5 -10.86 0.06 -67.56
CA LYS A 5 -11.38 -1.03 -66.75
C LYS A 5 -11.38 -0.65 -65.27
N LEU A 6 -12.52 -0.76 -64.62
CA LEU A 6 -12.68 -0.76 -63.16
C LEU A 6 -12.11 -2.02 -62.55
N LEU A 7 -11.20 -1.88 -61.55
CA LEU A 7 -10.74 -2.93 -60.67
C LEU A 7 -11.76 -3.11 -59.53
N PRO A 8 -12.04 -4.34 -59.07
CA PRO A 8 -12.95 -4.59 -57.95
C PRO A 8 -12.27 -4.24 -56.65
N GLY A 9 -12.98 -3.46 -55.78
CA GLY A 9 -12.55 -3.07 -54.45
C GLY A 9 -12.43 -4.29 -53.54
N LEU A 10 -11.32 -4.36 -52.80
CA LEU A 10 -11.17 -5.24 -51.65
C LEU A 10 -12.14 -4.78 -50.53
N LEU A 11 -13.08 -5.62 -50.19
CA LEU A 11 -13.85 -5.53 -48.97
C LEU A 11 -12.92 -5.88 -47.78
N VAL A 12 -12.52 -4.88 -47.04
CA VAL A 12 -11.89 -5.06 -45.74
C VAL A 12 -13.03 -5.37 -44.75
N THR A 13 -13.08 -6.65 -44.33
CA THR A 13 -13.96 -7.06 -43.21
C THR A 13 -13.45 -6.43 -41.92
N PRO A 14 -14.30 -5.78 -41.11
CA PRO A 14 -13.85 -5.28 -39.80
C PRO A 14 -13.55 -6.47 -38.89
N ALA A 15 -12.43 -6.36 -38.18
CA ALA A 15 -12.05 -7.28 -37.11
C ALA A 15 -13.17 -7.33 -36.06
N TRP A 16 -13.57 -8.52 -35.71
CA TRP A 16 -14.56 -8.82 -34.68
C TRP A 16 -14.07 -8.23 -33.33
N ALA A 17 -14.60 -7.06 -32.99
CA ALA A 17 -14.67 -6.64 -31.60
C ALA A 17 -15.58 -7.66 -30.90
N HIS A 18 -15.02 -8.45 -30.00
CA HIS A 18 -15.84 -9.21 -29.07
C HIS A 18 -16.55 -8.19 -28.20
N ALA A 19 -17.79 -7.88 -28.57
CA ALA A 19 -18.71 -7.19 -27.69
C ALA A 19 -18.88 -8.14 -26.48
N TYR A 20 -18.45 -7.68 -25.31
CA TYR A 20 -18.80 -8.30 -24.04
C TYR A 20 -20.34 -8.20 -23.97
N ASP A 21 -20.99 -9.35 -23.95
CA ASP A 21 -22.46 -9.41 -23.98
C ASP A 21 -22.98 -8.88 -22.63
N ASP A 22 -23.58 -7.69 -22.65
CA ASP A 22 -24.24 -7.08 -21.48
C ASP A 22 -25.37 -7.96 -20.89
N THR A 23 -25.77 -9.01 -21.60
CA THR A 23 -26.79 -9.95 -21.13
C THR A 23 -26.31 -10.78 -19.95
N ASP A 24 -25.01 -11.13 -19.85
CA ASP A 24 -24.47 -11.88 -18.71
C ASP A 24 -24.49 -11.06 -17.41
N ILE A 25 -24.28 -9.76 -17.51
CA ILE A 25 -24.39 -8.82 -16.36
C ILE A 25 -25.86 -8.67 -15.90
N LEU A 26 -26.80 -8.71 -16.84
CA LEU A 26 -28.22 -8.61 -16.54
C LEU A 26 -28.81 -9.91 -15.95
N ILE A 27 -28.24 -11.07 -16.30
CA ILE A 27 -28.63 -12.38 -15.74
C ILE A 27 -28.12 -12.50 -14.30
N ALA A 28 -26.90 -12.04 -14.00
CA ALA A 28 -26.34 -12.00 -12.64
C ALA A 28 -27.15 -11.10 -11.68
N LYS A 29 -27.79 -10.04 -12.19
CA LYS A 29 -28.69 -9.18 -11.40
C LYS A 29 -30.06 -9.80 -11.07
N ARG A 30 -30.48 -10.88 -11.74
CA ARG A 30 -31.74 -11.58 -11.47
C ARG A 30 -31.62 -12.72 -10.48
N ASN A 31 -30.42 -13.21 -10.21
CA ASN A 31 -30.18 -14.24 -9.21
C ASN A 31 -29.68 -13.59 -7.94
N ASN A 32 -30.20 -13.96 -6.78
CA ASN A 32 -29.76 -13.50 -5.46
C ASN A 32 -28.29 -13.85 -5.14
N GLY A 33 -27.49 -14.22 -6.12
CA GLY A 33 -26.12 -14.67 -6.00
C GLY A 33 -26.01 -16.08 -5.38
N VAL A 34 -24.80 -16.61 -5.34
CA VAL A 34 -24.51 -17.93 -4.75
C VAL A 34 -24.53 -17.84 -3.23
N ALA A 35 -25.30 -18.71 -2.57
CA ALA A 35 -25.38 -18.76 -1.10
C ALA A 35 -24.07 -19.22 -0.45
N ALA A 36 -23.93 -19.00 0.86
CA ALA A 36 -22.78 -19.46 1.64
C ALA A 36 -22.55 -20.98 1.47
N GLY A 37 -21.30 -21.38 1.29
CA GLY A 37 -20.89 -22.75 0.99
C GLY A 37 -21.01 -23.15 -0.48
N GLY A 38 -21.66 -22.34 -1.33
CA GLY A 38 -21.76 -22.62 -2.76
C GLY A 38 -20.50 -22.19 -3.53
N SER A 39 -20.31 -22.75 -4.72
CA SER A 39 -19.13 -22.50 -5.57
C SER A 39 -19.22 -21.16 -6.30
N CYS A 40 -18.10 -20.44 -6.38
CA CYS A 40 -17.99 -19.11 -6.97
C CYS A 40 -16.68 -18.89 -7.72
N GLY A 41 -16.57 -17.75 -8.38
CA GLY A 41 -15.31 -17.29 -9.00
C GLY A 41 -14.87 -18.12 -10.17
N THR A 42 -13.57 -18.14 -10.40
CA THR A 42 -12.96 -18.83 -11.55
C THR A 42 -13.22 -20.34 -11.55
N GLN A 43 -13.45 -20.93 -10.39
CA GLN A 43 -13.77 -22.36 -10.22
C GLN A 43 -15.22 -22.72 -10.59
N ALA A 44 -16.09 -21.72 -10.75
CA ALA A 44 -17.52 -21.89 -10.98
C ALA A 44 -18.02 -20.96 -12.10
N ASN A 45 -17.32 -20.92 -13.22
CA ASN A 45 -17.68 -20.10 -14.39
C ASN A 45 -18.02 -18.64 -14.02
N HIS A 46 -17.18 -18.05 -13.16
CA HIS A 46 -17.32 -16.67 -12.66
C HIS A 46 -18.61 -16.38 -11.87
N ALA A 47 -19.26 -17.41 -11.33
CA ALA A 47 -20.43 -17.23 -10.48
C ALA A 47 -20.12 -16.28 -9.30
N VAL A 48 -21.03 -15.34 -9.04
CA VAL A 48 -20.90 -14.30 -8.02
C VAL A 48 -21.67 -14.72 -6.76
N CYS A 49 -21.04 -14.55 -5.61
CA CYS A 49 -21.66 -14.78 -4.31
C CYS A 49 -22.83 -13.82 -4.05
N ALA A 50 -23.76 -14.21 -3.19
CA ALA A 50 -24.83 -13.33 -2.72
C ALA A 50 -24.23 -12.09 -2.00
N ALA A 51 -25.02 -11.02 -1.95
CA ALA A 51 -24.65 -9.80 -1.22
C ALA A 51 -24.23 -10.13 0.22
N GLY A 52 -23.17 -9.49 0.71
CA GLY A 52 -22.59 -9.74 2.04
C GLY A 52 -21.69 -10.97 2.13
N LEU A 53 -21.47 -11.70 1.04
CA LEU A 53 -20.54 -12.82 0.99
C LEU A 53 -19.31 -12.50 0.14
N CYS A 54 -18.20 -13.16 0.47
CA CYS A 54 -16.93 -13.12 -0.21
C CYS A 54 -16.70 -14.43 -0.96
N CYS A 55 -15.96 -14.39 -2.06
CA CYS A 55 -15.53 -15.59 -2.78
C CYS A 55 -14.06 -15.89 -2.43
N SER A 56 -13.82 -16.99 -1.73
CA SER A 56 -12.45 -17.38 -1.34
C SER A 56 -11.58 -17.76 -2.55
N ALA A 57 -10.29 -17.87 -2.36
CA ALA A 57 -9.36 -18.40 -3.37
C ALA A 57 -9.72 -19.83 -3.81
N ALA A 58 -10.33 -20.63 -2.92
CA ALA A 58 -10.83 -21.97 -3.24
C ALA A 58 -12.14 -21.98 -4.03
N GLY A 59 -12.72 -20.81 -4.32
CA GLY A 59 -13.97 -20.70 -5.09
C GLY A 59 -15.21 -21.05 -4.28
N VAL A 60 -15.25 -20.69 -2.99
CA VAL A 60 -16.40 -20.95 -2.10
C VAL A 60 -16.89 -19.63 -1.51
N CYS A 61 -18.20 -19.42 -1.51
CA CYS A 61 -18.84 -18.27 -0.88
C CYS A 61 -18.86 -18.39 0.64
N GLY A 62 -18.45 -17.33 1.34
CA GLY A 62 -18.44 -17.31 2.80
C GLY A 62 -18.14 -15.92 3.37
N THR A 63 -17.90 -15.86 4.69
CA THR A 63 -17.58 -14.63 5.43
C THR A 63 -16.32 -14.80 6.26
N GLY A 64 -15.78 -13.69 6.79
CA GLY A 64 -14.60 -13.68 7.65
C GLY A 64 -13.27 -13.69 6.90
N GLY A 65 -12.16 -13.61 7.63
CA GLY A 65 -10.82 -13.41 7.08
C GLY A 65 -10.38 -14.44 6.05
N ALA A 66 -10.76 -15.70 6.21
CA ALA A 66 -10.41 -16.76 5.25
C ALA A 66 -11.09 -16.61 3.86
N PHE A 67 -12.11 -15.78 3.75
CA PHE A 67 -12.87 -15.56 2.52
C PHE A 67 -12.68 -14.15 1.95
N CYS A 68 -12.54 -13.13 2.81
CA CYS A 68 -12.74 -11.73 2.44
C CYS A 68 -11.47 -10.94 2.21
N VAL A 69 -10.33 -11.38 2.75
CA VAL A 69 -9.05 -10.66 2.67
C VAL A 69 -8.22 -11.06 1.46
N ALA A 70 -7.37 -10.16 0.98
CA ALA A 70 -6.39 -10.48 -0.05
C ALA A 70 -5.26 -11.38 0.52
N PRO A 71 -4.68 -12.30 -0.28
CA PRO A 71 -5.06 -12.63 -1.67
C PRO A 71 -6.22 -13.63 -1.77
N ALA A 72 -6.83 -14.01 -0.63
CA ALA A 72 -7.84 -15.07 -0.57
C ALA A 72 -9.14 -14.69 -1.31
N CYS A 73 -9.51 -13.42 -1.36
CA CYS A 73 -10.77 -12.99 -1.94
C CYS A 73 -10.68 -12.73 -3.44
N GLN A 74 -11.51 -13.45 -4.21
CA GLN A 74 -11.71 -13.17 -5.64
C GLN A 74 -12.66 -11.97 -5.78
N ILE A 75 -12.09 -10.76 -5.90
CA ILE A 75 -12.86 -9.50 -5.84
C ILE A 75 -13.92 -9.36 -6.93
N SER A 76 -13.77 -10.05 -8.08
CA SER A 76 -14.77 -10.05 -9.15
C SER A 76 -15.98 -10.91 -8.84
N ALA A 77 -15.90 -11.82 -7.85
CA ALA A 77 -16.94 -12.79 -7.52
C ALA A 77 -17.45 -12.70 -6.07
N GLY A 78 -16.77 -11.93 -5.23
CA GLY A 78 -17.12 -11.74 -3.81
C GLY A 78 -17.53 -10.30 -3.51
N PRO A 79 -18.84 -9.95 -3.55
CA PRO A 79 -19.29 -8.57 -3.32
C PRO A 79 -18.81 -7.95 -2.00
N ALA A 80 -18.59 -8.77 -0.97
CA ALA A 80 -18.14 -8.33 0.36
C ALA A 80 -16.63 -8.42 0.57
N CYS A 81 -15.82 -8.76 -0.46
CA CYS A 81 -14.38 -8.72 -0.35
C CYS A 81 -13.90 -7.35 0.16
N ASP A 82 -12.86 -7.31 0.97
CA ASP A 82 -12.26 -6.07 1.50
C ASP A 82 -11.96 -5.07 0.36
N GLY A 83 -11.49 -5.55 -0.79
CA GLY A 83 -11.24 -4.74 -1.98
C GLY A 83 -12.48 -4.05 -2.56
N ASN A 84 -13.67 -4.61 -2.36
CA ASN A 84 -14.94 -4.07 -2.86
C ASN A 84 -15.61 -3.09 -1.88
N GLN A 85 -15.18 -3.07 -0.62
CA GLN A 85 -15.67 -2.09 0.34
C GLN A 85 -15.21 -0.69 -0.06
N THR A 86 -16.02 0.32 0.24
CA THR A 86 -15.71 1.72 -0.07
C THR A 86 -15.52 2.48 1.24
N PRO A 87 -14.39 3.18 1.43
CA PRO A 87 -14.19 4.02 2.60
C PRO A 87 -15.12 5.23 2.58
N ASN A 88 -15.37 5.80 3.73
CA ASN A 88 -15.94 7.14 3.82
C ASN A 88 -14.94 8.17 3.28
N GLY A 89 -15.42 9.35 2.89
CA GLY A 89 -14.60 10.44 2.43
C GLY A 89 -14.96 10.93 1.03
N ALA A 90 -14.32 12.01 0.61
CA ALA A 90 -14.51 12.60 -0.71
C ALA A 90 -13.75 11.82 -1.79
N ASP A 91 -14.37 11.64 -2.95
CA ASP A 91 -13.73 10.97 -4.09
C ASP A 91 -12.53 11.78 -4.61
N THR A 92 -11.34 11.17 -4.58
CA THR A 92 -10.09 11.76 -5.05
C THR A 92 -9.79 11.46 -6.52
N SER A 93 -10.61 10.66 -7.20
CA SER A 93 -10.34 10.18 -8.57
C SER A 93 -10.18 11.28 -9.60
N LYS A 94 -10.80 12.46 -9.36
CA LYS A 94 -10.76 13.63 -10.24
C LYS A 94 -9.87 14.77 -9.73
N VAL A 95 -9.23 14.58 -8.58
CA VAL A 95 -8.31 15.59 -8.04
C VAL A 95 -7.10 15.72 -8.98
N PRO A 96 -6.70 16.96 -9.35
CA PRO A 96 -5.53 17.17 -10.20
C PRO A 96 -4.26 16.55 -9.61
N ARG A 97 -3.39 16.07 -10.48
CA ARG A 97 -2.16 15.38 -10.06
C ARG A 97 -0.92 15.97 -10.73
N PRO A 98 -0.59 17.25 -10.44
CA PRO A 98 0.62 17.84 -10.98
C PRO A 98 1.83 17.04 -10.56
N LEU A 99 2.74 16.79 -11.49
CA LEU A 99 4.03 16.20 -11.17
C LEU A 99 4.90 17.26 -10.51
N VAL A 100 5.50 16.93 -9.37
CA VAL A 100 6.32 17.85 -8.57
C VAL A 100 7.66 17.21 -8.26
N GLY A 101 8.69 18.04 -8.08
CA GLY A 101 10.05 17.56 -7.79
C GLY A 101 10.72 16.86 -8.97
N SER A 102 11.83 16.17 -8.69
CA SER A 102 12.67 15.49 -9.67
C SER A 102 12.59 13.96 -9.61
N ILE A 103 11.92 13.42 -8.59
CA ILE A 103 11.78 11.97 -8.45
C ILE A 103 10.85 11.42 -9.56
N PRO A 104 11.24 10.34 -10.25
CA PRO A 104 10.44 9.82 -11.37
C PRO A 104 9.12 9.22 -10.92
N TYR A 105 8.10 9.33 -11.78
CA TYR A 105 6.76 8.80 -11.56
C TYR A 105 6.50 7.55 -12.40
N GLY A 106 5.88 6.53 -11.81
CA GLY A 106 5.57 5.27 -12.48
C GLY A 106 6.80 4.48 -12.91
N ILE A 107 7.90 4.66 -12.22
CA ILE A 107 9.15 3.93 -12.41
C ILE A 107 9.52 3.30 -11.06
N ASP A 108 9.97 2.06 -11.11
CA ASP A 108 10.43 1.32 -9.94
C ASP A 108 11.71 1.95 -9.34
N ILE A 109 11.64 2.36 -8.08
CA ILE A 109 12.71 2.98 -7.32
C ILE A 109 13.07 2.05 -6.17
N SER A 110 14.25 1.47 -6.20
CA SER A 110 14.72 0.50 -5.20
C SER A 110 15.94 0.95 -4.40
N HIS A 111 16.48 2.15 -4.69
CA HIS A 111 17.70 2.61 -4.06
C HIS A 111 17.57 4.06 -3.59
N CYS A 112 18.19 4.37 -2.45
CA CYS A 112 18.43 5.74 -2.03
C CYS A 112 19.39 6.45 -2.99
N THR A 113 19.35 7.78 -3.04
CA THR A 113 20.29 8.61 -3.81
C THR A 113 21.29 9.34 -2.92
N VAL A 114 21.06 9.38 -1.61
CA VAL A 114 21.92 10.08 -0.65
C VAL A 114 22.72 9.07 0.16
N ASN A 115 24.04 9.02 -0.06
CA ASN A 115 24.93 8.13 0.68
C ASN A 115 24.88 8.34 2.19
N GLY A 116 25.14 7.28 2.94
CA GLY A 116 25.14 7.26 4.40
C GLY A 116 23.73 7.15 5.01
N LYS A 117 22.69 6.97 4.20
CA LYS A 117 21.32 6.89 4.67
C LYS A 117 20.74 5.49 4.55
N VAL A 118 19.92 5.11 5.53
CA VAL A 118 19.04 3.94 5.48
C VAL A 118 17.62 4.43 5.71
N ALA A 119 16.76 4.27 4.72
CA ALA A 119 15.33 4.48 4.89
C ALA A 119 14.72 3.20 5.46
N ILE A 120 14.32 3.24 6.74
CA ILE A 120 13.55 2.14 7.33
C ILE A 120 12.11 2.26 6.87
N THR A 121 11.54 1.18 6.35
CA THR A 121 10.16 1.20 5.86
C THR A 121 9.33 0.05 6.42
N PHE A 122 8.09 0.35 6.80
CA PHE A 122 7.15 -0.62 7.34
C PHE A 122 5.91 -0.71 6.48
N ASP A 123 5.57 -1.93 6.05
CA ASP A 123 4.41 -2.22 5.21
C ASP A 123 3.24 -2.81 6.02
N ASP A 124 2.04 -2.80 5.44
CA ASP A 124 0.79 -3.45 5.88
C ASP A 124 0.02 -2.76 7.01
N GLY A 125 0.65 -1.93 7.81
CA GLY A 125 -0.01 -1.22 8.91
C GLY A 125 -1.05 -0.18 8.48
N PRO A 126 -1.60 0.57 9.44
CA PRO A 126 -1.45 0.38 10.89
C PRO A 126 -2.14 -0.88 11.43
N TYR A 127 -1.57 -1.46 12.48
CA TYR A 127 -2.12 -2.65 13.13
C TYR A 127 -1.88 -2.59 14.66
N LEU A 128 -2.10 -3.71 15.35
CA LEU A 128 -2.06 -3.80 16.82
C LEU A 128 -0.76 -3.29 17.44
N TYR A 129 0.36 -3.46 16.77
CA TYR A 129 1.68 -3.14 17.31
C TYR A 129 2.24 -1.79 16.82
N THR A 130 1.62 -1.16 15.84
CA THR A 130 2.10 0.09 15.23
C THR A 130 2.27 1.21 16.28
N GLY A 131 1.37 1.31 17.27
CA GLY A 131 1.50 2.29 18.34
C GLY A 131 2.78 2.13 19.17
N ALA A 132 3.15 0.88 19.49
CA ALA A 132 4.39 0.57 20.21
C ALA A 132 5.63 0.85 19.32
N LEU A 133 5.56 0.57 18.02
CA LEU A 133 6.64 0.93 17.10
C LEU A 133 6.88 2.45 17.08
N LEU A 134 5.83 3.24 17.03
CA LEU A 134 5.96 4.72 17.10
C LEU A 134 6.62 5.18 18.41
N ASP A 135 6.36 4.51 19.54
CA ASP A 135 7.06 4.79 20.80
C ASP A 135 8.56 4.47 20.71
N ILE A 136 8.93 3.33 20.11
CA ILE A 136 10.33 2.93 19.91
C ILE A 136 11.05 3.93 19.02
N LEU A 137 10.48 4.29 17.87
CA LEU A 137 11.06 5.25 16.93
C LEU A 137 11.24 6.61 17.58
N LYS A 138 10.24 7.10 18.29
CA LYS A 138 10.28 8.38 19.02
C LYS A 138 11.35 8.41 20.11
N ASN A 139 11.43 7.36 20.93
CA ASN A 139 12.43 7.24 21.99
C ASN A 139 13.86 7.20 21.45
N ASN A 140 14.02 6.72 20.22
CA ASN A 140 15.28 6.70 19.51
C ASN A 140 15.52 7.95 18.63
N ASN A 141 14.59 8.89 18.55
CA ASN A 141 14.66 10.03 17.64
C ASN A 141 14.94 9.60 16.18
N VAL A 142 14.13 8.66 15.68
CA VAL A 142 14.21 8.10 14.33
C VAL A 142 12.90 8.34 13.61
N THR A 143 12.97 8.80 12.36
CA THR A 143 11.84 8.84 11.44
C THR A 143 11.89 7.65 10.48
N ALA A 144 10.74 7.18 10.04
CA ALA A 144 10.58 6.05 9.13
C ALA A 144 9.48 6.35 8.09
N THR A 145 9.35 5.47 7.09
CA THR A 145 8.24 5.54 6.14
C THR A 145 7.31 4.35 6.35
N PHE A 146 6.01 4.62 6.42
CA PHE A 146 4.96 3.60 6.56
C PHE A 146 4.16 3.50 5.27
N PHE A 147 4.16 2.33 4.62
CA PHE A 147 3.31 2.05 3.47
C PHE A 147 2.00 1.42 3.96
N VAL A 148 0.97 2.24 3.99
CA VAL A 148 -0.29 1.95 4.68
C VAL A 148 -1.28 1.24 3.77
N VAL A 149 -1.81 0.09 4.23
CA VAL A 149 -2.94 -0.63 3.63
C VAL A 149 -4.25 -0.12 4.20
N GLY A 150 -5.20 0.20 3.33
CA GLY A 150 -6.48 0.80 3.72
C GLY A 150 -7.43 -0.14 4.46
N ASN A 151 -7.63 -1.36 3.95
CA ASN A 151 -8.56 -2.35 4.50
C ASN A 151 -8.13 -3.77 4.10
N ASN A 152 -7.41 -4.45 4.96
CA ASN A 152 -6.99 -5.83 4.74
C ASN A 152 -6.81 -6.58 6.07
N GLY A 153 -6.76 -7.90 6.03
CA GLY A 153 -6.49 -8.74 7.19
C GLY A 153 -7.63 -8.72 8.23
N ALA A 154 -8.83 -8.36 7.84
CA ALA A 154 -9.99 -8.19 8.72
C ALA A 154 -9.76 -7.17 9.87
N LYS A 155 -8.81 -6.25 9.67
CA LYS A 155 -8.50 -5.20 10.66
C LYS A 155 -9.53 -4.07 10.70
N GLY A 156 -10.34 -3.96 9.65
CA GLY A 156 -11.23 -2.81 9.42
C GLY A 156 -10.55 -1.68 8.66
N MET A 157 -11.35 -0.69 8.26
CA MET A 157 -10.88 0.45 7.46
C MET A 157 -10.03 1.40 8.31
N ILE A 158 -8.95 1.92 7.73
CA ILE A 158 -8.02 2.83 8.43
C ILE A 158 -8.64 4.17 8.80
N ASN A 159 -9.74 4.57 8.16
CA ASN A 159 -10.47 5.79 8.45
C ASN A 159 -11.74 5.56 9.30
N ASP A 160 -12.04 4.32 9.69
CA ASP A 160 -13.12 4.05 10.65
C ASP A 160 -12.70 4.49 12.05
N PRO A 161 -13.41 5.47 12.67
CA PRO A 161 -13.05 5.99 13.98
C PRO A 161 -13.10 4.94 15.11
N THR A 162 -13.79 3.83 14.90
CA THR A 162 -13.91 2.75 15.90
C THR A 162 -12.67 1.86 15.97
N THR A 163 -11.82 1.88 14.95
CA THR A 163 -10.59 1.06 14.89
C THR A 163 -9.41 1.64 15.69
N GLY A 164 -9.43 2.93 15.97
CA GLY A 164 -8.28 3.66 16.54
C GLY A 164 -7.18 4.01 15.54
N TYR A 165 -7.22 3.49 14.32
CA TYR A 165 -6.21 3.76 13.28
C TYR A 165 -6.14 5.23 12.85
N PRO A 166 -7.25 6.00 12.79
CA PRO A 166 -7.16 7.43 12.51
C PRO A 166 -6.24 8.19 13.48
N ALA A 167 -6.21 7.81 14.76
CA ALA A 167 -5.31 8.41 15.74
C ALA A 167 -3.84 8.01 15.50
N ILE A 168 -3.59 6.76 15.11
CA ILE A 168 -2.26 6.27 14.76
C ILE A 168 -1.71 7.00 13.53
N LEU A 169 -2.51 7.15 12.46
CA LEU A 169 -2.10 7.88 11.25
C LEU A 169 -1.75 9.35 11.54
N ARG A 170 -2.56 10.03 12.36
CA ARG A 170 -2.26 11.40 12.78
C ARG A 170 -0.98 11.47 13.62
N ARG A 171 -0.75 10.46 14.47
CA ARG A 171 0.48 10.36 15.24
C ARG A 171 1.71 10.14 14.37
N MET A 172 1.65 9.26 13.36
CA MET A 172 2.76 9.08 12.41
C MET A 172 3.21 10.42 11.84
N VAL A 173 2.25 11.24 11.39
CA VAL A 173 2.53 12.57 10.84
C VAL A 173 3.09 13.51 11.90
N ALA A 174 2.50 13.55 13.11
CA ALA A 174 2.93 14.43 14.20
C ALA A 174 4.34 14.10 14.71
N ASP A 175 4.74 12.84 14.67
CA ASP A 175 6.08 12.37 15.06
C ASP A 175 7.09 12.47 13.87
N GLY A 176 6.69 13.02 12.70
CA GLY A 176 7.57 13.32 11.56
C GLY A 176 7.80 12.16 10.59
N HIS A 177 7.05 11.08 10.71
CA HIS A 177 7.15 9.95 9.80
C HIS A 177 6.51 10.27 8.43
N GLN A 178 6.99 9.60 7.39
CA GLN A 178 6.38 9.65 6.06
C GLN A 178 5.34 8.53 5.91
N ILE A 179 4.18 8.85 5.33
CA ILE A 179 3.18 7.87 4.94
C ILE A 179 3.20 7.71 3.42
N GLY A 180 3.30 6.48 2.95
CA GLY A 180 3.07 6.05 1.57
C GLY A 180 1.82 5.19 1.47
N SER A 181 1.34 4.96 0.25
CA SER A 181 0.23 4.04 0.00
C SER A 181 0.74 2.61 -0.20
N HIS A 182 0.05 1.62 0.40
CA HIS A 182 0.24 0.21 0.09
C HIS A 182 -1.04 -0.41 -0.49
N THR A 183 -1.80 0.40 -1.21
CA THR A 183 -3.11 0.10 -1.79
C THR A 183 -4.25 -0.05 -0.78
N TRP A 184 -5.48 -0.20 -1.30
CA TRP A 184 -6.66 -0.31 -0.47
C TRP A 184 -6.71 -1.65 0.29
N SER A 185 -6.62 -2.77 -0.43
CA SER A 185 -6.81 -4.11 0.16
C SER A 185 -5.68 -5.08 -0.18
N HIS A 186 -4.48 -4.59 -0.42
CA HIS A 186 -3.29 -5.42 -0.62
C HIS A 186 -3.44 -6.42 -1.78
N GLN A 187 -4.01 -5.99 -2.92
CA GLN A 187 -4.12 -6.82 -4.13
C GLN A 187 -2.83 -6.78 -4.96
N ASP A 188 -2.51 -7.88 -5.63
CA ASP A 188 -1.43 -7.93 -6.62
C ASP A 188 -1.79 -7.06 -7.83
N LEU A 189 -1.15 -5.90 -7.97
CA LEU A 189 -1.43 -4.93 -9.03
C LEU A 189 -1.14 -5.46 -10.43
N SER A 190 -0.32 -6.50 -10.56
CA SER A 190 -0.04 -7.15 -11.85
C SER A 190 -1.13 -8.13 -12.28
N ALA A 191 -1.96 -8.60 -11.33
CA ALA A 191 -2.96 -9.64 -11.54
C ALA A 191 -4.40 -9.10 -11.66
N VAL A 192 -4.64 -7.86 -11.21
CA VAL A 192 -5.98 -7.24 -11.25
C VAL A 192 -6.17 -6.41 -12.52
N THR A 193 -7.44 -6.17 -12.90
CA THR A 193 -7.79 -5.33 -14.05
C THR A 193 -7.47 -3.85 -13.79
N ALA A 194 -7.40 -3.02 -14.86
CA ALA A 194 -7.17 -1.58 -14.72
C ALA A 194 -8.22 -0.88 -13.84
N ALA A 195 -9.49 -1.30 -13.91
CA ALA A 195 -10.54 -0.77 -13.05
C ALA A 195 -10.31 -1.13 -11.57
N GLN A 196 -9.92 -2.37 -11.31
CA GLN A 196 -9.59 -2.82 -9.95
C GLN A 196 -8.31 -2.15 -9.42
N ARG A 197 -7.27 -1.94 -10.26
CA ARG A 197 -6.08 -1.16 -9.88
C ARG A 197 -6.46 0.27 -9.50
N LYS A 198 -7.31 0.92 -10.31
CA LYS A 198 -7.85 2.24 -9.96
C LYS A 198 -8.51 2.23 -8.59
N ASP A 199 -9.38 1.25 -8.31
CA ASP A 199 -10.06 1.13 -7.03
C ASP A 199 -9.07 0.94 -5.88
N GLN A 200 -8.04 0.11 -6.08
CA GLN A 200 -6.98 -0.10 -5.08
C GLN A 200 -6.21 1.18 -4.74
N ILE A 201 -5.97 2.03 -5.73
CA ILE A 201 -5.27 3.31 -5.55
C ILE A 201 -6.19 4.34 -4.91
N VAL A 202 -7.34 4.60 -5.54
CA VAL A 202 -8.22 5.72 -5.18
C VAL A 202 -8.91 5.50 -3.83
N LYS A 203 -9.35 4.28 -3.51
CA LYS A 203 -9.97 4.02 -2.21
C LYS A 203 -9.00 4.26 -1.06
N ASN A 204 -7.72 3.87 -1.22
CA ASN A 204 -6.72 4.15 -0.18
C ASN A 204 -6.45 5.65 -0.02
N GLU A 205 -6.44 6.40 -1.14
CA GLU A 205 -6.35 7.86 -1.08
C GLU A 205 -7.54 8.49 -0.36
N ILE A 206 -8.76 8.05 -0.66
CA ILE A 206 -9.97 8.54 0.01
C ILE A 206 -9.87 8.33 1.52
N ALA A 207 -9.48 7.14 1.96
CA ALA A 207 -9.35 6.83 3.38
C ALA A 207 -8.25 7.66 4.07
N LEU A 208 -7.08 7.81 3.44
CA LEU A 208 -6.01 8.65 3.97
C LEU A 208 -6.40 10.14 3.98
N ALA A 209 -7.07 10.61 2.93
CA ALA A 209 -7.53 11.98 2.82
C ALA A 209 -8.62 12.33 3.85
N ASP A 210 -9.52 11.40 4.15
CA ASP A 210 -10.55 11.56 5.19
C ASP A 210 -9.92 11.78 6.59
N VAL A 211 -8.80 11.14 6.86
CA VAL A 211 -8.08 11.26 8.15
C VAL A 211 -7.13 12.45 8.18
N LEU A 212 -6.41 12.73 7.08
CA LEU A 212 -5.23 13.62 7.05
C LEU A 212 -5.45 14.89 6.20
N GLY A 213 -6.52 14.96 5.40
CA GLY A 213 -6.76 16.03 4.45
C GLY A 213 -5.84 16.00 3.21
N VAL A 214 -4.96 15.02 3.13
CA VAL A 214 -3.98 14.81 2.06
C VAL A 214 -3.90 13.33 1.68
N PHE A 215 -3.36 13.04 0.49
CA PHE A 215 -2.97 11.68 0.11
C PHE A 215 -1.52 11.66 -0.39
N PRO A 216 -0.80 10.52 -0.25
CA PRO A 216 0.63 10.44 -0.54
C PRO A 216 0.93 10.48 -2.03
N THR A 217 2.18 10.84 -2.36
CA THR A 217 2.77 10.75 -3.71
C THR A 217 3.61 9.48 -3.88
N TYR A 218 3.82 8.72 -2.82
CA TYR A 218 4.61 7.50 -2.78
C TYR A 218 3.71 6.28 -2.60
N LEU A 219 3.97 5.22 -3.39
CA LEU A 219 3.25 3.95 -3.28
C LEU A 219 4.23 2.79 -3.43
N ARG A 220 4.09 1.78 -2.59
CA ARG A 220 4.74 0.48 -2.75
C ARG A 220 3.70 -0.55 -3.21
N PRO A 221 3.92 -1.23 -4.35
CA PRO A 221 3.01 -2.30 -4.79
C PRO A 221 3.06 -3.51 -3.84
N PRO A 222 1.90 -4.07 -3.45
CA PRO A 222 1.85 -5.30 -2.67
C PRO A 222 2.65 -6.44 -3.29
N TYR A 223 3.28 -7.25 -2.45
CA TYR A 223 4.11 -8.40 -2.85
C TYR A 223 5.30 -8.04 -3.75
N THR A 224 5.64 -6.75 -3.86
CA THR A 224 6.64 -6.28 -4.84
C THR A 224 6.27 -6.67 -6.27
N ARG A 225 4.96 -6.77 -6.57
CA ARG A 225 4.46 -7.23 -7.86
C ARG A 225 3.80 -6.11 -8.65
N TRP A 226 4.34 -5.89 -9.82
CA TRP A 226 3.84 -4.96 -10.82
C TRP A 226 4.18 -5.45 -12.23
N ASN A 227 3.47 -4.94 -13.21
CA ASN A 227 3.77 -5.07 -14.64
C ASN A 227 3.76 -3.67 -15.27
N GLN A 228 4.05 -3.56 -16.55
CA GLN A 228 4.12 -2.26 -17.24
C GLN A 228 2.79 -1.50 -17.18
N ASP A 229 1.66 -2.20 -17.23
CA ASP A 229 0.33 -1.57 -17.13
C ASP A 229 0.13 -0.96 -15.74
N ALA A 230 0.52 -1.67 -14.68
CA ALA A 230 0.46 -1.14 -13.32
C ALA A 230 1.35 0.11 -13.15
N LEU A 231 2.57 0.10 -13.71
CA LEU A 231 3.46 1.27 -13.69
C LEU A 231 2.87 2.45 -14.45
N ASN A 232 2.25 2.21 -15.61
CA ASN A 232 1.59 3.25 -16.41
C ASN A 232 0.39 3.84 -15.67
N ASP A 233 -0.42 3.01 -15.00
CA ASP A 233 -1.51 3.47 -14.17
C ASP A 233 -0.98 4.30 -12.98
N LEU A 234 0.04 3.82 -12.27
CA LEU A 234 0.66 4.54 -11.16
C LEU A 234 1.26 5.88 -11.59
N LYS A 235 1.86 5.93 -12.78
CA LYS A 235 2.31 7.19 -13.39
C LYS A 235 1.15 8.15 -13.62
N THR A 236 0.04 7.65 -14.16
CA THR A 236 -1.17 8.44 -14.43
C THR A 236 -1.77 8.99 -13.13
N TYR A 237 -1.74 8.19 -12.05
CA TYR A 237 -2.14 8.62 -10.72
C TYR A 237 -1.09 9.45 -9.98
N GLY A 238 0.08 9.71 -10.60
CA GLY A 238 1.12 10.57 -10.07
C GLY A 238 1.84 9.97 -8.86
N TYR A 239 2.18 8.69 -8.92
CA TYR A 239 2.91 8.00 -7.87
C TYR A 239 4.38 7.74 -8.22
N HIS A 240 5.26 7.99 -7.26
CA HIS A 240 6.59 7.39 -7.16
C HIS A 240 6.42 5.96 -6.70
N VAL A 241 6.95 4.99 -7.46
CA VAL A 241 6.79 3.56 -7.17
C VAL A 241 8.00 3.09 -6.39
N LEU A 242 7.79 2.76 -5.12
CA LEU A 242 8.86 2.39 -4.20
C LEU A 242 9.00 0.89 -4.08
N ASN A 243 10.24 0.46 -4.10
CA ASN A 243 10.67 -0.89 -3.78
C ASN A 243 11.72 -0.82 -2.64
N TYR A 244 12.60 -1.78 -2.54
CA TYR A 244 13.65 -1.88 -1.53
C TYR A 244 14.88 -2.57 -2.14
N ASP A 245 15.99 -2.42 -1.48
CA ASP A 245 17.25 -3.14 -1.74
C ASP A 245 17.68 -4.03 -0.56
N ILE A 246 17.03 -3.90 0.61
CA ILE A 246 17.14 -4.84 1.72
C ILE A 246 15.78 -5.46 2.00
N ASP A 247 15.59 -6.75 1.66
CA ASP A 247 14.48 -7.57 2.15
C ASP A 247 14.94 -8.32 3.41
N THR A 248 14.53 -7.85 4.57
CA THR A 248 14.90 -8.48 5.85
C THR A 248 14.25 -9.84 6.07
N ARG A 249 13.17 -10.13 5.36
CA ARG A 249 12.34 -11.34 5.49
C ARG A 249 11.75 -11.54 6.89
N ASP A 250 11.50 -10.46 7.59
CA ASP A 250 10.83 -10.47 8.91
C ASP A 250 9.49 -11.22 8.87
N TRP A 251 8.79 -11.16 7.72
CA TRP A 251 7.55 -11.86 7.45
C TRP A 251 7.64 -13.40 7.47
N GLN A 252 8.85 -13.97 7.42
CA GLN A 252 9.08 -15.43 7.57
C GLN A 252 9.16 -15.86 9.03
N GLY A 253 9.26 -14.92 9.97
CA GLY A 253 9.30 -15.18 11.40
C GLY A 253 10.65 -15.70 11.93
N ASP A 254 11.67 -15.84 11.08
CA ASP A 254 13.04 -16.15 11.50
C ASP A 254 13.87 -14.86 11.65
N TYR A 255 13.84 -14.30 12.84
CA TYR A 255 14.52 -13.04 13.12
C TYR A 255 16.03 -13.15 13.20
N THR A 256 16.59 -14.33 13.44
CA THR A 256 18.04 -14.56 13.32
C THR A 256 18.49 -14.36 11.86
N VAL A 257 17.69 -14.86 10.91
CA VAL A 257 17.93 -14.63 9.49
C VAL A 257 17.75 -13.15 9.13
N ALA A 258 16.69 -12.51 9.63
CA ALA A 258 16.43 -11.08 9.36
C ALA A 258 17.57 -10.19 9.87
N GLU A 259 18.03 -10.41 11.10
CA GLU A 259 19.17 -9.70 11.70
C GLU A 259 20.46 -9.90 10.89
N ASN A 260 20.76 -11.16 10.50
CA ASN A 260 21.92 -11.48 9.70
C ASN A 260 21.90 -10.82 8.32
N ILE A 261 20.74 -10.79 7.63
CA ILE A 261 20.60 -10.12 6.35
C ILE A 261 20.92 -8.63 6.51
N PHE A 262 20.24 -7.96 7.43
CA PHE A 262 20.42 -6.52 7.63
C PHE A 262 21.86 -6.17 8.01
N GLN A 263 22.44 -6.85 9.00
CA GLN A 263 23.81 -6.63 9.44
C GLN A 263 24.82 -6.90 8.33
N THR A 264 24.68 -8.00 7.59
CA THR A 264 25.62 -8.39 6.54
C THR A 264 25.68 -7.35 5.44
N ILE A 265 24.53 -6.91 4.93
CA ILE A 265 24.47 -5.91 3.87
C ILE A 265 25.13 -4.61 4.33
N LEU A 266 24.77 -4.08 5.48
CA LEU A 266 25.32 -2.82 5.95
C LEU A 266 26.83 -2.92 6.27
N SER A 267 27.29 -4.03 6.85
CA SER A 267 28.69 -4.17 7.26
C SER A 267 29.67 -4.38 6.09
N GLN A 268 29.18 -4.85 4.97
CA GLN A 268 29.99 -5.05 3.75
C GLN A 268 30.19 -3.77 2.92
N HIS A 269 29.52 -2.67 3.29
CA HIS A 269 29.53 -1.43 2.54
C HIS A 269 29.88 -0.24 3.44
N SER A 270 30.49 0.78 2.84
CA SER A 270 30.82 2.02 3.54
C SER A 270 29.66 3.02 3.45
N PRO A 271 29.23 3.64 4.56
CA PRO A 271 28.24 4.72 4.52
C PRO A 271 28.64 5.90 3.62
N ALA A 272 29.94 6.10 3.40
CA ALA A 272 30.40 7.16 2.50
C ALA A 272 30.05 6.93 1.02
N SER A 273 29.73 5.68 0.63
CA SER A 273 29.47 5.30 -0.77
C SER A 273 28.22 4.44 -0.97
N SER A 274 27.43 4.21 0.07
CA SER A 274 26.23 3.38 -0.01
C SER A 274 25.07 3.95 0.79
N SER A 275 23.88 3.53 0.43
CA SER A 275 22.62 3.90 1.06
C SER A 275 21.56 2.86 0.73
N TRP A 276 20.51 2.73 1.55
CA TRP A 276 19.60 1.59 1.50
C TRP A 276 18.15 1.96 1.77
N ILE A 277 17.23 1.19 1.20
CA ILE A 277 15.81 1.16 1.56
C ILE A 277 15.51 -0.24 2.09
N SER A 278 15.16 -0.38 3.36
CA SER A 278 14.86 -1.67 3.97
C SER A 278 13.36 -1.92 4.06
N LEU A 279 12.95 -3.19 3.94
CA LEU A 279 11.58 -3.66 4.05
C LEU A 279 11.39 -4.42 5.36
N GLU A 280 10.44 -3.96 6.14
CA GLU A 280 9.89 -4.57 7.35
C GLU A 280 8.37 -4.47 7.36
N HIS A 281 7.71 -5.11 8.35
CA HIS A 281 6.25 -5.07 8.49
C HIS A 281 5.85 -4.79 9.94
N ASP A 282 5.08 -3.73 10.18
CA ASP A 282 4.63 -3.33 11.54
C ASP A 282 3.45 -4.14 12.08
N ILE A 283 3.00 -5.11 11.30
CA ILE A 283 1.95 -6.06 11.71
C ILE A 283 2.48 -7.24 12.53
N TYR A 284 3.79 -7.45 12.59
CA TYR A 284 4.40 -8.55 13.34
C TYR A 284 4.93 -8.08 14.71
N ASN A 285 4.53 -8.82 15.76
CA ASN A 285 4.93 -8.50 17.14
C ASN A 285 6.46 -8.43 17.30
N THR A 286 7.18 -9.43 16.80
CA THR A 286 8.63 -9.53 16.96
C THR A 286 9.36 -8.46 16.14
N THR A 287 8.86 -8.11 14.94
CA THR A 287 9.41 -6.98 14.18
C THR A 287 9.37 -5.71 15.02
N VAL A 288 8.24 -5.44 15.65
CA VAL A 288 8.06 -4.22 16.43
C VAL A 288 8.87 -4.25 17.73
N HIS A 289 8.71 -5.28 18.55
CA HIS A 289 9.24 -5.26 19.93
C HIS A 289 10.70 -5.70 20.06
N VAL A 290 11.29 -6.32 19.03
CA VAL A 290 12.66 -6.83 19.05
C VAL A 290 13.47 -6.26 17.88
N PHE A 291 13.02 -6.54 16.65
CA PHE A 291 13.81 -6.30 15.46
C PHE A 291 13.96 -4.80 15.12
N ALA A 292 12.95 -3.98 15.36
CA ALA A 292 13.03 -2.53 15.11
C ALA A 292 14.16 -1.87 15.93
N GLN A 293 14.33 -2.23 17.21
CA GLN A 293 15.44 -1.71 18.00
C GLN A 293 16.79 -2.22 17.48
N TYR A 294 16.87 -3.49 17.07
CA TYR A 294 18.08 -4.06 16.48
C TYR A 294 18.51 -3.30 15.22
N ILE A 295 17.58 -3.03 14.27
CA ILE A 295 17.84 -2.26 13.05
C ILE A 295 18.42 -0.88 13.41
N ILE A 296 17.81 -0.18 14.36
CA ILE A 296 18.25 1.14 14.80
C ILE A 296 19.68 1.09 15.33
N ASP A 297 19.96 0.15 16.20
CA ASP A 297 21.27 0.01 16.85
C ASP A 297 22.36 -0.36 15.83
N GLN A 298 22.08 -1.30 14.93
CA GLN A 298 23.06 -1.74 13.92
C GLN A 298 23.34 -0.65 12.88
N ALA A 299 22.32 0.02 12.36
CA ALA A 299 22.54 1.10 11.40
C ALA A 299 23.41 2.21 12.00
N ARG A 300 23.13 2.64 13.23
CA ARG A 300 23.93 3.64 13.95
C ARG A 300 25.36 3.19 14.24
N LYS A 301 25.52 1.95 14.71
CA LYS A 301 26.84 1.36 14.98
C LYS A 301 27.72 1.33 13.73
N LEU A 302 27.12 1.13 12.57
CA LEU A 302 27.81 1.11 11.28
C LEU A 302 27.94 2.49 10.61
N GLY A 303 27.46 3.56 11.28
CA GLY A 303 27.61 4.94 10.85
C GLY A 303 26.57 5.45 9.86
N TYR A 304 25.47 4.73 9.65
CA TYR A 304 24.35 5.16 8.82
C TYR A 304 23.37 6.05 9.60
N GLN A 305 22.77 6.99 8.89
CA GLN A 305 21.63 7.77 9.38
C GLN A 305 20.31 7.13 8.96
N LEU A 306 19.41 6.98 9.94
CA LEU A 306 18.05 6.48 9.70
C LEU A 306 17.15 7.65 9.31
N VAL A 307 16.44 7.52 8.19
CA VAL A 307 15.67 8.59 7.58
C VAL A 307 14.39 8.04 6.93
N THR A 308 13.51 8.96 6.47
CA THR A 308 12.39 8.59 5.60
C THR A 308 12.85 8.30 4.16
N VAL A 309 12.00 7.66 3.35
CA VAL A 309 12.25 7.45 1.92
C VAL A 309 12.45 8.78 1.18
N GLY A 310 11.63 9.80 1.46
CA GLY A 310 11.78 11.10 0.83
C GLY A 310 13.15 11.72 1.12
N GLU A 311 13.60 11.68 2.37
CA GLU A 311 14.94 12.19 2.74
C GLU A 311 16.07 11.37 2.11
N CYS A 312 15.90 10.07 1.98
CA CYS A 312 16.83 9.16 1.32
C CYS A 312 16.97 9.46 -0.18
N LEU A 313 15.91 9.94 -0.81
CA LEU A 313 15.87 10.32 -2.23
C LEU A 313 16.19 11.81 -2.47
N ALA A 314 16.49 12.58 -1.44
CA ALA A 314 16.63 14.03 -1.49
C ALA A 314 15.36 14.76 -1.98
N ASP A 315 14.19 14.18 -1.74
CA ASP A 315 12.88 14.78 -2.04
C ASP A 315 12.35 15.55 -0.81
N PRO A 316 12.11 16.85 -0.91
CA PRO A 316 11.66 17.62 0.24
C PRO A 316 10.27 17.21 0.71
N PRO A 317 9.96 17.33 2.02
CA PRO A 317 8.66 16.93 2.58
C PRO A 317 7.45 17.60 1.93
N SER A 318 7.63 18.76 1.31
CA SER A 318 6.58 19.44 0.53
C SER A 318 6.06 18.65 -0.67
N ASN A 319 6.82 17.67 -1.15
CA ASN A 319 6.46 16.85 -2.31
C ASN A 319 5.80 15.51 -1.93
N TRP A 320 5.81 15.13 -0.65
CA TRP A 320 5.38 13.80 -0.21
C TRP A 320 3.87 13.60 -0.27
N TYR A 321 3.10 14.70 -0.29
CA TYR A 321 1.63 14.63 -0.24
C TYR A 321 0.99 15.62 -1.19
N ARG A 322 -0.26 15.32 -1.56
CA ARG A 322 -1.18 16.22 -2.27
C ARG A 322 -2.37 16.56 -1.39
N ASN A 323 -2.80 17.81 -1.46
CA ASN A 323 -4.06 18.24 -0.89
C ASN A 323 -5.23 17.50 -1.55
N ALA A 324 -6.12 16.93 -0.75
CA ALA A 324 -7.22 16.08 -1.22
C ALA A 324 -8.29 16.80 -2.05
N THR A 325 -8.28 18.13 -2.07
CA THR A 325 -9.23 18.94 -2.85
C THR A 325 -8.58 19.55 -4.08
N THR A 326 -7.38 20.12 -3.92
CA THR A 326 -6.72 20.91 -4.98
C THR A 326 -5.68 20.12 -5.77
N GLY A 327 -5.18 19.00 -5.23
CA GLY A 327 -4.09 18.22 -5.81
C GLY A 327 -2.72 18.88 -5.71
N GLN A 328 -2.63 20.09 -5.16
CA GLN A 328 -1.37 20.80 -5.00
C GLN A 328 -0.53 20.16 -3.87
N PRO A 329 0.80 20.32 -3.89
CA PRO A 329 1.66 19.92 -2.79
C PRO A 329 1.14 20.47 -1.45
N ALA A 330 1.13 19.62 -0.44
CA ALA A 330 0.60 19.97 0.88
C ALA A 330 1.30 19.17 1.97
N HIS A 331 1.24 19.69 3.22
CA HIS A 331 1.63 18.94 4.39
C HIS A 331 0.38 18.42 5.11
N PRO A 332 0.36 17.16 5.58
CA PRO A 332 -0.69 16.69 6.45
C PRO A 332 -0.65 17.45 7.78
N VAL A 333 -1.82 17.69 8.36
CA VAL A 333 -1.93 18.30 9.68
C VAL A 333 -2.59 17.31 10.64
N ALA A 334 -2.08 17.19 11.84
CA ALA A 334 -2.57 16.26 12.86
C ALA A 334 -4.07 16.48 13.23
N GLY A 335 -4.65 17.62 12.85
CA GLY A 335 -6.07 17.95 13.03
C GLY A 335 -6.98 17.69 11.83
N GLY A 336 -6.49 17.11 10.73
CA GLY A 336 -7.31 16.73 9.57
C GLY A 336 -7.65 17.84 8.57
N VAL A 337 -7.07 19.04 8.69
CA VAL A 337 -7.21 20.13 7.71
C VAL A 337 -5.87 20.34 7.01
N ALA A 338 -5.81 20.04 5.72
CA ALA A 338 -4.60 20.24 4.93
C ALA A 338 -4.30 21.73 4.74
N ASN A 339 -3.11 22.17 5.13
CA ASN A 339 -2.62 23.51 4.79
C ASN A 339 -2.01 23.48 3.39
N ASN A 340 -2.53 24.33 2.47
CA ASN A 340 -1.88 24.56 1.18
C ASN A 340 -0.54 25.27 1.42
N VAL A 341 0.55 24.65 1.03
CA VAL A 341 1.85 25.32 0.99
C VAL A 341 1.88 26.19 -0.26
N GLY A 342 1.49 27.45 -0.11
CA GLY A 342 1.76 28.44 -1.15
C GLY A 342 3.27 28.60 -1.30
N ALA A 343 3.75 28.62 -2.54
CA ALA A 343 5.16 28.83 -2.83
C ALA A 343 5.64 30.16 -2.17
N GLY A 344 6.40 30.04 -1.08
CA GLY A 344 7.06 31.16 -0.41
C GLY A 344 6.47 31.55 0.95
N GLY A 345 6.63 30.76 1.99
CA GLY A 345 6.33 31.14 3.38
C GLY A 345 7.19 30.37 4.37
N ASN A 346 8.03 31.12 5.06
CA ASN A 346 8.85 30.63 6.17
C ASN A 346 7.94 30.23 7.36
N PRO A 347 8.17 29.13 8.06
CA PRO A 347 7.32 28.73 9.19
C PRO A 347 7.49 29.69 10.37
N THR A 348 6.43 30.34 10.74
CA THR A 348 6.37 31.09 12.03
C THR A 348 6.18 30.09 13.16
N THR A 349 7.14 30.08 14.09
CA THR A 349 7.10 29.34 15.35
C THR A 349 6.00 29.87 16.26
N GLY A 350 4.87 29.16 16.34
CA GLY A 350 3.83 29.39 17.34
C GLY A 350 4.11 28.57 18.60
N THR A 351 4.55 29.21 19.66
CA THR A 351 4.69 28.65 20.99
C THR A 351 3.29 28.38 21.60
N ALA A 352 2.91 27.12 21.75
CA ALA A 352 1.75 26.72 22.52
C ALA A 352 2.16 26.46 23.97
N ALA A 353 1.45 27.08 24.94
CA ALA A 353 1.63 26.91 26.37
C ALA A 353 1.14 25.52 26.83
N PRO A 354 1.74 24.93 27.88
CA PRO A 354 1.39 23.60 28.36
C PRO A 354 0.13 23.63 29.23
N THR A 355 -0.90 22.90 28.82
CA THR A 355 -2.03 22.54 29.68
C THR A 355 -1.75 21.20 30.37
N THR A 356 -1.67 21.23 31.69
CA THR A 356 -1.55 20.05 32.55
C THR A 356 -2.88 19.32 32.65
N HIS A 357 -2.96 18.09 32.15
CA HIS A 357 -4.03 17.14 32.46
C HIS A 357 -3.48 15.97 33.27
N THR A 358 -3.94 15.84 34.50
CA THR A 358 -3.74 14.69 35.37
C THR A 358 -4.56 13.51 34.87
N THR A 359 -3.92 12.43 34.46
CA THR A 359 -4.59 11.17 34.14
C THR A 359 -4.43 10.16 35.26
N LYS A 360 -5.58 9.64 35.68
CA LYS A 360 -5.74 8.57 36.66
C LYS A 360 -5.50 7.23 35.94
N ALA A 361 -4.57 6.43 36.45
CA ALA A 361 -4.22 5.14 35.90
C ALA A 361 -5.35 4.11 36.02
N ALA A 362 -5.67 3.41 34.98
CA ALA A 362 -6.47 2.19 34.96
C ALA A 362 -5.59 0.98 34.64
N SER A 363 -5.71 -0.06 35.44
CA SER A 363 -4.94 -1.32 35.32
C SER A 363 -5.35 -2.15 34.09
N PRO A 364 -4.43 -2.91 33.49
CA PRO A 364 -4.73 -3.71 32.30
C PRO A 364 -5.41 -5.03 32.66
N THR A 365 -6.51 -5.32 32.00
CA THR A 365 -7.11 -6.67 31.94
C THR A 365 -6.46 -7.45 30.78
N THR A 366 -5.88 -8.60 31.11
CA THR A 366 -5.31 -9.57 30.18
C THR A 366 -6.41 -10.26 29.38
N ALA A 367 -6.47 -10.02 28.08
CA ALA A 367 -7.26 -10.82 27.14
C ALA A 367 -6.32 -11.72 26.34
N THR A 368 -6.40 -13.03 26.64
CA THR A 368 -5.76 -14.09 25.83
C THR A 368 -6.63 -14.40 24.63
N GLY A 369 -6.29 -13.85 23.49
CA GLY A 369 -6.91 -14.20 22.19
C GLY A 369 -5.89 -14.92 21.32
N SER A 370 -6.11 -16.21 21.09
CA SER A 370 -5.33 -17.02 20.16
C SER A 370 -5.62 -16.61 18.71
N LEU A 371 -4.56 -16.30 17.97
CA LEU A 371 -4.57 -16.03 16.53
C LEU A 371 -4.84 -17.30 15.72
N PRO A 372 -5.58 -17.24 14.61
CA PRO A 372 -5.54 -18.29 13.60
C PRO A 372 -4.22 -18.23 12.81
N SER A 373 -3.54 -19.36 12.74
CA SER A 373 -2.31 -19.54 11.96
C SER A 373 -2.55 -19.17 10.48
N ALA A 374 -1.66 -18.35 9.93
CA ALA A 374 -1.61 -18.07 8.50
C ALA A 374 -1.33 -19.38 7.74
N ILE A 375 -2.23 -19.73 6.82
CA ILE A 375 -2.06 -20.87 5.92
C ILE A 375 -1.02 -20.49 4.88
N ALA A 376 0.14 -21.17 4.90
CA ALA A 376 1.12 -21.11 3.84
C ALA A 376 0.51 -21.65 2.54
N ALA A 377 0.36 -20.80 1.53
CA ALA A 377 -0.07 -21.21 0.21
C ALA A 377 1.06 -21.95 -0.49
N GLY A 378 0.91 -23.25 -0.66
CA GLY A 378 1.81 -24.09 -1.44
C GLY A 378 1.82 -23.68 -2.91
N SER A 379 3.02 -23.49 -3.46
CA SER A 379 3.27 -23.28 -4.87
C SER A 379 3.20 -24.62 -5.61
N ASN A 380 2.26 -24.79 -6.52
CA ASN A 380 2.38 -25.74 -7.63
C ASN A 380 1.73 -25.18 -8.89
N GLY A 381 2.49 -25.18 -9.97
CA GLY A 381 1.90 -25.27 -11.28
C GLY A 381 2.32 -24.27 -12.35
N ASN A 382 3.28 -24.66 -13.12
CA ASN A 382 3.57 -24.40 -14.55
C ASN A 382 2.59 -23.50 -15.32
N GLY A 383 3.12 -22.40 -15.87
CA GLY A 383 2.48 -21.65 -16.93
C GLY A 383 3.47 -20.61 -17.47
N SER A 384 4.01 -20.88 -18.67
CA SER A 384 4.99 -20.05 -19.35
C SER A 384 4.38 -18.70 -19.77
N GLY A 385 4.76 -17.64 -19.06
CA GLY A 385 4.59 -16.27 -19.47
C GLY A 385 5.83 -15.51 -19.03
N LYS A 386 6.47 -14.79 -19.92
CA LYS A 386 7.66 -13.99 -19.62
C LYS A 386 7.32 -12.92 -18.60
N THR A 387 7.45 -13.26 -17.33
CA THR A 387 7.47 -12.32 -16.22
C THR A 387 8.95 -12.03 -15.96
N THR A 388 9.36 -10.79 -16.10
CA THR A 388 10.71 -10.38 -15.76
C THR A 388 10.79 -10.34 -14.22
N THR A 389 11.07 -11.48 -13.60
CA THR A 389 11.39 -11.57 -12.19
C THR A 389 12.86 -11.22 -12.05
N LYS A 390 13.16 -10.03 -11.54
CA LYS A 390 14.53 -9.63 -11.21
C LYS A 390 14.87 -10.27 -9.87
N THR A 391 15.52 -11.42 -9.92
CA THR A 391 16.18 -12.02 -8.74
C THR A 391 17.46 -11.23 -8.48
N ILE A 392 17.51 -10.47 -7.41
CA ILE A 392 18.73 -9.80 -6.97
C ILE A 392 19.45 -10.77 -6.04
N TYR A 393 20.45 -11.47 -6.58
CA TYR A 393 21.53 -12.09 -5.82
C TYR A 393 22.80 -11.26 -6.05
N GLY A 394 23.49 -10.95 -4.99
CA GLY A 394 24.82 -10.35 -4.99
C GLY A 394 25.06 -9.49 -3.81
#